data_0b8368fc335b06a6f042fecc421e7882
#
_entry.id   0b8368fc335b06a6f042fecc421e7882
#
_cell.length_a   1.000
_cell.length_b   1.000
_cell.length_c   1.000
_cell.angle_alpha   90.00
_cell.angle_beta   90.00
_cell.angle_gamma   90.00
#
_symmetry.space_group_name_H-M   'P 1'
#
loop_
_entity.id
_entity.type
_entity.pdbx_description
1 polymer ?
#
loop_
_entity_poly.entity_id
_entity_poly.type
_entity_poly.pdbx_seq_one_letter_code
_entity_poly.pdbx_strand_id
1 'polypeptide(L)'
;MFTTYSSISSQDLTIEHWQKIAPLRARLRAILMASTLFGILSVEMSGTALAVCEGPGAPTTTQTKCLTAVQIPGNPLQSYDISWVNPDRAEYYLADRSNAGIDVINTQNLTFKRTIPGFVGAKLNANGTVNNNISGPDGVVSHGRWLYAGDGDSTLKVIDLNAPNDSAIKQSISTGGTTRVDEMALTTDGELLLAANNAEDPPFATLFLANGDGSSSHVTALTKIIIDDSIVPAGFGLSMEQPAWDPKTERFYVSVPVIAENPPDCNFDADSGPITCDGGLAVIDPATLAGVAAAVLGAFDPATNTGVVPLHACGPNGATVGVHDNLLLGCTPANNPSNTSTLVINATTKNFANIGNIVGSDEVWFNKGDRRYYTASNRNCKTTAPCPTAAQQAAVLGVIDSTSVLIETIPQSSGSHSVAADSKRNLVFVPQSAPVTVVIGGDTTNVGAGICGSTNGCVGVFIHDVKKDRDYHDRNRDR
;
A
#
# COMPACT_ATOMS: atom_id res chain seq x y z
N MET A 1 48.70 32.81 27.22
CA MET A 1 48.88 33.86 26.20
C MET A 1 47.52 34.17 25.63
N PHE A 2 47.04 35.33 26.00
CA PHE A 2 45.75 35.89 25.62
C PHE A 2 45.82 36.46 24.20
N THR A 3 44.69 36.37 23.46
CA THR A 3 44.21 37.40 22.51
C THR A 3 42.89 36.88 21.93
N THR A 4 41.82 37.42 22.27
CA THR A 4 41.01 38.61 22.09
C THR A 4 40.01 38.47 20.92
N TYR A 5 38.77 38.58 21.32
CA TYR A 5 37.54 38.84 20.58
C TYR A 5 37.64 40.04 19.63
N SER A 6 36.87 39.98 18.53
CA SER A 6 36.24 41.17 17.99
C SER A 6 34.87 40.84 17.40
N SER A 7 33.91 41.42 18.06
CA SER A 7 32.53 41.64 17.65
C SER A 7 32.45 42.70 16.55
N ILE A 8 31.60 42.55 15.56
CA ILE A 8 31.08 43.65 14.73
C ILE A 8 29.56 43.59 14.75
N SER A 9 29.02 44.77 15.04
CA SER A 9 27.64 45.13 15.36
C SER A 9 26.75 45.23 14.14
N SER A 10 25.46 45.03 14.44
CA SER A 10 24.30 45.46 13.72
C SER A 10 24.32 46.93 13.30
N GLN A 11 23.89 47.23 12.08
CA GLN A 11 23.26 48.52 11.80
C GLN A 11 22.09 48.36 10.82
N ASP A 12 21.01 48.93 11.26
CA ASP A 12 19.75 49.27 10.62
C ASP A 12 19.93 49.94 9.25
N LEU A 13 19.03 49.66 8.33
CA LEU A 13 18.61 50.64 7.35
C LEU A 13 17.14 50.49 6.98
N THR A 14 16.50 51.58 7.28
CA THR A 14 15.11 51.97 7.29
C THR A 14 14.41 51.91 5.94
N ILE A 15 13.13 51.71 6.09
CA ILE A 15 11.97 52.00 5.21
C ILE A 15 12.10 53.38 4.55
N GLU A 16 11.84 53.47 3.26
CA GLU A 16 11.03 54.50 2.60
C GLU A 16 11.04 54.32 1.07
N HIS A 17 9.95 54.03 0.43
CA HIS A 17 9.30 54.93 -0.54
C HIS A 17 8.06 54.27 -1.12
N TRP A 18 6.95 54.70 -0.57
CA TRP A 18 5.63 54.60 -1.20
C TRP A 18 5.42 55.83 -2.11
N GLN A 19 4.80 55.56 -3.23
CA GLN A 19 3.73 56.37 -3.84
C GLN A 19 3.92 56.72 -5.33
N LYS A 20 2.75 56.49 -5.97
CA LYS A 20 2.15 57.11 -7.17
C LYS A 20 2.53 56.47 -8.49
N ILE A 21 1.55 55.92 -9.26
CA ILE A 21 0.54 56.68 -10.00
C ILE A 21 -0.54 55.73 -10.50
N ALA A 22 -1.79 56.07 -10.25
CA ALA A 22 -2.96 55.72 -11.08
C ALA A 22 -3.53 57.05 -11.62
N PRO A 23 -4.55 57.08 -12.47
CA PRO A 23 -5.10 56.24 -13.50
C PRO A 23 -5.30 57.02 -14.85
N LEU A 24 -5.57 56.36 -15.96
CA LEU A 24 -6.26 57.06 -17.07
C LEU A 24 -7.37 56.18 -17.66
N ARG A 25 -8.55 56.72 -17.57
CA ARG A 25 -9.81 56.23 -18.17
C ARG A 25 -9.99 56.89 -19.54
N ALA A 26 -10.64 56.13 -20.41
CA ALA A 26 -11.75 56.52 -21.25
C ALA A 26 -11.56 56.80 -22.75
N ARG A 27 -12.39 56.09 -23.52
CA ARG A 27 -13.11 56.44 -24.74
C ARG A 27 -12.39 56.26 -26.09
N LEU A 28 -12.88 55.37 -26.97
CA LEU A 28 -13.83 55.79 -28.03
C LEU A 28 -14.37 54.58 -28.79
N ARG A 29 -15.66 54.67 -29.12
CA ARG A 29 -16.41 53.81 -30.06
C ARG A 29 -16.00 54.13 -31.49
N ALA A 30 -15.90 53.11 -32.36
CA ALA A 30 -16.32 53.23 -33.76
C ALA A 30 -16.59 51.87 -34.37
N ILE A 31 -17.71 51.79 -34.98
CA ILE A 31 -18.33 50.71 -35.75
C ILE A 31 -17.58 50.61 -37.10
N LEU A 32 -17.22 49.36 -37.52
CA LEU A 32 -17.19 49.01 -38.93
C LEU A 32 -17.53 47.52 -39.09
N MET A 33 -18.63 47.23 -39.74
CA MET A 33 -18.97 45.90 -40.22
C MET A 33 -18.03 45.50 -41.35
N ALA A 34 -17.39 44.35 -41.21
CA ALA A 34 -16.82 43.63 -42.33
C ALA A 34 -17.11 42.16 -42.12
N SER A 35 -18.01 41.65 -42.93
CA SER A 35 -18.40 40.24 -43.05
C SER A 35 -17.20 39.47 -43.58
N THR A 36 -16.52 38.69 -42.72
CA THR A 36 -15.61 37.66 -43.13
C THR A 36 -16.08 36.35 -42.53
N LEU A 37 -16.35 35.41 -43.38
CA LEU A 37 -16.60 34.01 -43.07
C LEU A 37 -15.41 33.49 -42.25
N PHE A 38 -15.53 33.45 -40.94
CA PHE A 38 -14.67 32.64 -40.09
C PHE A 38 -15.23 31.22 -40.06
N GLY A 39 -14.62 30.34 -40.84
CA GLY A 39 -14.74 28.91 -40.63
C GLY A 39 -14.31 28.63 -39.19
N ILE A 40 -15.26 28.26 -38.35
CA ILE A 40 -14.98 27.72 -37.00
C ILE A 40 -14.31 26.39 -37.26
N LEU A 41 -12.97 26.37 -37.23
CA LEU A 41 -12.21 25.17 -36.98
C LEU A 41 -12.53 24.82 -35.51
N SER A 42 -13.55 24.00 -35.29
CA SER A 42 -13.74 23.28 -34.06
C SER A 42 -12.51 22.36 -33.94
N VAL A 43 -11.49 22.81 -33.22
CA VAL A 43 -10.50 21.90 -32.63
C VAL A 43 -11.32 21.09 -31.65
N GLU A 44 -11.78 19.93 -32.09
CA GLU A 44 -12.18 18.87 -31.20
C GLU A 44 -10.94 18.55 -30.37
N MET A 45 -10.87 19.12 -29.18
CA MET A 45 -10.02 18.57 -28.13
C MET A 45 -10.61 17.18 -27.90
N SER A 46 -10.02 16.21 -28.58
CA SER A 46 -10.19 14.80 -28.23
C SER A 46 -9.63 14.63 -26.82
N GLY A 47 -10.42 15.05 -25.82
CA GLY A 47 -10.25 14.54 -24.49
C GLY A 47 -10.37 13.03 -24.63
N THR A 48 -9.29 12.30 -24.40
CA THR A 48 -9.35 10.85 -24.27
C THR A 48 -10.44 10.57 -23.26
N ALA A 49 -11.60 10.08 -23.75
CA ALA A 49 -12.64 9.61 -22.85
C ALA A 49 -11.97 8.56 -21.97
N LEU A 50 -11.88 8.84 -20.67
CA LEU A 50 -11.38 7.86 -19.71
C LEU A 50 -12.23 6.61 -19.89
N ALA A 51 -11.60 5.47 -20.05
CA ALA A 51 -12.31 4.21 -20.18
C ALA A 51 -13.22 4.06 -18.94
N VAL A 52 -14.52 3.97 -19.17
CA VAL A 52 -15.48 3.73 -18.09
C VAL A 52 -15.34 2.27 -17.72
N CYS A 53 -15.16 1.97 -16.42
CA CYS A 53 -15.19 0.59 -15.95
C CYS A 53 -16.54 -0.05 -16.32
N GLU A 54 -16.49 -1.18 -16.98
CA GLU A 54 -17.65 -1.95 -17.43
C GLU A 54 -17.62 -3.38 -16.85
N GLY A 55 -18.75 -4.06 -16.90
CA GLY A 55 -18.88 -5.45 -16.49
C GLY A 55 -19.14 -5.68 -15.00
N PRO A 56 -19.06 -6.93 -14.52
CA PRO A 56 -19.53 -7.32 -13.19
C PRO A 56 -18.80 -6.64 -12.02
N GLY A 57 -17.55 -6.23 -12.22
CA GLY A 57 -16.78 -5.51 -11.20
C GLY A 57 -17.01 -3.99 -11.20
N ALA A 58 -17.72 -3.46 -12.19
CA ALA A 58 -18.06 -2.04 -12.21
C ALA A 58 -19.32 -1.82 -11.38
N PRO A 59 -19.23 -1.28 -10.16
CA PRO A 59 -20.39 -1.15 -9.29
C PRO A 59 -21.33 -0.07 -9.78
N THR A 60 -22.61 -0.42 -9.97
CA THR A 60 -23.64 0.51 -10.42
C THR A 60 -24.50 1.03 -9.28
N THR A 61 -24.61 0.29 -8.18
CA THR A 61 -25.51 0.57 -7.04
C THR A 61 -24.78 0.93 -5.75
N THR A 62 -23.48 0.63 -5.63
CA THR A 62 -22.63 0.94 -4.47
C THR A 62 -22.31 2.43 -4.38
N GLN A 63 -21.87 2.89 -3.22
CA GLN A 63 -21.38 4.26 -3.04
C GLN A 63 -19.95 4.42 -3.60
N THR A 64 -19.12 3.36 -3.48
CA THR A 64 -17.81 3.31 -4.14
C THR A 64 -17.99 2.83 -5.58
N LYS A 65 -17.51 3.61 -6.52
CA LYS A 65 -17.69 3.38 -7.96
C LYS A 65 -16.33 3.31 -8.64
N CYS A 66 -16.24 2.45 -9.63
CA CYS A 66 -15.14 2.46 -10.57
C CYS A 66 -15.24 3.70 -11.46
N LEU A 67 -14.21 4.55 -11.42
CA LEU A 67 -14.14 5.78 -12.19
C LEU A 67 -13.53 5.53 -13.58
N THR A 68 -12.46 4.75 -13.62
CA THR A 68 -11.74 4.40 -14.84
C THR A 68 -10.79 3.20 -14.58
N ALA A 69 -10.21 2.70 -15.65
CA ALA A 69 -9.16 1.70 -15.63
C ALA A 69 -7.93 2.20 -16.40
N VAL A 70 -6.77 2.22 -15.72
CA VAL A 70 -5.50 2.61 -16.34
C VAL A 70 -4.81 1.35 -16.86
N GLN A 71 -4.63 1.28 -18.19
CA GLN A 71 -3.95 0.16 -18.85
C GLN A 71 -2.44 0.23 -18.57
N ILE A 72 -1.83 -0.92 -18.29
CA ILE A 72 -0.37 -1.07 -18.16
C ILE A 72 0.17 -1.59 -19.49
N PRO A 73 1.08 -0.85 -20.15
CA PRO A 73 1.75 -1.32 -21.35
C PRO A 73 2.75 -2.44 -21.06
N GLY A 74 2.97 -3.31 -22.04
CA GLY A 74 3.96 -4.40 -21.96
C GLY A 74 3.32 -5.76 -21.83
N ASN A 75 3.90 -6.64 -20.99
CA ASN A 75 3.34 -7.95 -20.73
C ASN A 75 2.01 -7.84 -19.97
N PRO A 76 1.07 -8.79 -20.19
CA PRO A 76 -0.13 -8.84 -19.36
C PRO A 76 0.21 -8.90 -17.86
N LEU A 77 -0.53 -8.14 -17.06
CA LEU A 77 -0.34 -8.04 -15.61
C LEU A 77 -0.78 -9.34 -14.91
N GLN A 78 0.01 -10.40 -15.02
CA GLN A 78 -0.28 -11.71 -14.44
C GLN A 78 0.31 -11.89 -13.04
N SER A 79 1.43 -11.20 -12.75
CA SER A 79 2.11 -11.25 -11.48
C SER A 79 2.57 -9.84 -11.12
N TYR A 80 2.16 -9.39 -9.97
CA TYR A 80 2.53 -8.12 -9.34
C TYR A 80 2.51 -8.33 -7.84
N ASP A 81 2.88 -7.31 -7.08
CA ASP A 81 2.76 -7.31 -5.64
C ASP A 81 2.21 -5.98 -5.12
N ILE A 82 2.87 -5.36 -4.18
CA ILE A 82 2.39 -4.23 -3.42
C ILE A 82 2.33 -2.95 -4.25
N SER A 83 1.40 -2.08 -3.90
CA SER A 83 1.25 -0.75 -4.47
C SER A 83 1.35 0.35 -3.42
N TRP A 84 1.68 1.56 -3.87
CA TRP A 84 1.81 2.73 -3.02
C TRP A 84 1.33 3.99 -3.73
N VAL A 85 0.84 4.97 -2.97
CA VAL A 85 0.54 6.30 -3.50
C VAL A 85 1.37 7.37 -2.78
N ASN A 86 1.96 8.27 -3.56
CA ASN A 86 2.50 9.53 -3.08
C ASN A 86 1.56 10.68 -3.48
N PRO A 87 0.67 11.14 -2.57
CA PRO A 87 -0.32 12.18 -2.90
C PRO A 87 0.31 13.53 -3.24
N ASP A 88 1.53 13.81 -2.73
CA ASP A 88 2.25 15.06 -2.98
C ASP A 88 2.80 15.12 -4.39
N ARG A 89 3.25 13.99 -4.92
CA ARG A 89 3.71 13.87 -6.29
C ARG A 89 2.58 13.60 -7.29
N ALA A 90 1.39 13.30 -6.81
CA ALA A 90 0.29 12.78 -7.62
C ALA A 90 0.72 11.53 -8.42
N GLU A 91 1.34 10.58 -7.74
CA GLU A 91 1.84 9.35 -8.35
C GLU A 91 1.42 8.12 -7.55
N TYR A 92 0.96 7.11 -8.29
CA TYR A 92 0.75 5.75 -7.82
C TYR A 92 1.86 4.87 -8.38
N TYR A 93 2.32 3.90 -7.62
CA TYR A 93 3.38 2.96 -7.94
C TYR A 93 2.89 1.53 -7.75
N LEU A 94 3.18 0.66 -8.70
CA LEU A 94 2.88 -0.78 -8.64
C LEU A 94 4.14 -1.59 -8.84
N ALA A 95 4.40 -2.53 -7.97
CA ALA A 95 5.45 -3.52 -8.11
C ALA A 95 5.02 -4.59 -9.15
N ASP A 96 5.37 -4.38 -10.42
CA ASP A 96 4.97 -5.24 -11.54
C ASP A 96 6.05 -6.28 -11.86
N ARG A 97 5.87 -7.49 -11.36
CA ARG A 97 6.75 -8.64 -11.64
C ARG A 97 6.68 -9.09 -13.10
N SER A 98 5.52 -8.92 -13.77
CA SER A 98 5.31 -9.31 -15.16
C SER A 98 6.17 -8.49 -16.13
N ASN A 99 6.44 -7.22 -15.80
CA ASN A 99 7.25 -6.29 -16.58
C ASN A 99 8.61 -5.99 -15.92
N ALA A 100 8.96 -6.69 -14.83
CA ALA A 100 10.22 -6.54 -14.10
C ALA A 100 10.54 -5.08 -13.75
N GLY A 101 9.54 -4.34 -13.26
CA GLY A 101 9.68 -2.91 -12.99
C GLY A 101 8.60 -2.32 -12.10
N ILE A 102 8.77 -1.05 -11.74
CA ILE A 102 7.75 -0.27 -11.03
C ILE A 102 6.95 0.54 -12.04
N ASP A 103 5.67 0.28 -12.12
CA ASP A 103 4.75 1.08 -12.93
C ASP A 103 4.37 2.35 -12.21
N VAL A 104 4.41 3.47 -12.93
CA VAL A 104 4.07 4.79 -12.40
C VAL A 104 2.85 5.33 -13.11
N ILE A 105 1.80 5.64 -12.37
CA ILE A 105 0.57 6.24 -12.87
C ILE A 105 0.43 7.65 -12.26
N ASN A 106 0.05 8.62 -13.08
CA ASN A 106 -0.31 9.95 -12.59
C ASN A 106 -1.74 9.91 -12.01
N THR A 107 -1.88 10.21 -10.70
CA THR A 107 -3.18 10.16 -10.01
C THR A 107 -4.06 11.38 -10.26
N GLN A 108 -3.52 12.45 -10.86
CA GLN A 108 -4.30 13.65 -11.18
C GLN A 108 -5.07 13.52 -12.50
N ASN A 109 -4.45 12.96 -13.51
CA ASN A 109 -5.04 12.80 -14.83
C ASN A 109 -5.34 11.33 -15.19
N LEU A 110 -5.03 10.39 -14.29
CA LEU A 110 -5.31 8.96 -14.39
C LEU A 110 -4.69 8.32 -15.64
N THR A 111 -3.43 8.64 -15.90
CA THR A 111 -2.67 8.13 -17.05
C THR A 111 -1.42 7.41 -16.62
N PHE A 112 -1.10 6.33 -17.32
CA PHE A 112 0.20 5.67 -17.21
C PHE A 112 1.32 6.65 -17.59
N LYS A 113 2.39 6.68 -16.81
CA LYS A 113 3.56 7.53 -17.05
C LYS A 113 4.74 6.76 -17.63
N ARG A 114 5.15 5.71 -16.93
CA ARG A 114 6.34 4.91 -17.27
C ARG A 114 6.41 3.65 -16.42
N THR A 115 7.21 2.69 -16.86
CA THR A 115 7.75 1.61 -16.02
C THR A 115 9.22 1.90 -15.73
N ILE A 116 9.65 1.84 -14.47
CA ILE A 116 11.05 1.95 -14.05
C ILE A 116 11.62 0.52 -13.99
N PRO A 117 12.50 0.13 -14.91
CA PRO A 117 13.02 -1.24 -15.01
C PRO A 117 14.19 -1.48 -14.04
N GLY A 118 14.69 -2.72 -14.02
CA GLY A 118 15.91 -3.08 -13.30
C GLY A 118 15.65 -4.02 -12.11
N PHE A 119 14.57 -4.78 -12.17
CA PHE A 119 14.19 -5.79 -11.18
C PHE A 119 14.32 -7.22 -11.78
N VAL A 120 14.29 -8.22 -10.90
CA VAL A 120 14.47 -9.62 -11.32
C VAL A 120 13.30 -10.16 -12.14
N GLY A 121 12.11 -9.57 -12.05
CA GLY A 121 10.89 -10.02 -12.72
C GLY A 121 10.31 -11.29 -12.10
N ALA A 122 9.28 -11.84 -12.76
CA ALA A 122 8.67 -13.09 -12.37
C ALA A 122 9.62 -14.27 -12.62
N LYS A 123 9.90 -15.05 -11.59
CA LYS A 123 10.64 -16.32 -11.66
C LYS A 123 9.66 -17.47 -11.59
N LEU A 124 9.96 -18.55 -12.29
CA LEU A 124 9.06 -19.70 -12.39
C LEU A 124 9.60 -20.90 -11.64
N ASN A 125 8.71 -21.61 -10.98
CA ASN A 125 8.93 -22.95 -10.48
C ASN A 125 9.04 -23.95 -11.64
N ALA A 126 9.53 -25.17 -11.38
CA ALA A 126 9.64 -26.23 -12.39
C ALA A 126 8.29 -26.62 -13.02
N ASN A 127 7.18 -26.39 -12.34
CA ASN A 127 5.81 -26.63 -12.84
C ASN A 127 5.23 -25.44 -13.65
N GLY A 128 6.00 -24.37 -13.87
CA GLY A 128 5.59 -23.19 -14.63
C GLY A 128 4.78 -22.15 -13.84
N THR A 129 4.53 -22.34 -12.56
CA THR A 129 3.92 -21.34 -11.69
C THR A 129 4.94 -20.29 -11.24
N VAL A 130 4.51 -19.07 -10.92
CA VAL A 130 5.39 -18.04 -10.38
C VAL A 130 5.90 -18.46 -9.00
N ASN A 131 7.22 -18.35 -8.79
CA ASN A 131 7.84 -18.49 -7.49
C ASN A 131 7.91 -17.12 -6.82
N ASN A 132 6.94 -16.80 -5.98
CA ASN A 132 6.86 -15.53 -5.30
C ASN A 132 8.07 -15.23 -4.40
N ASN A 133 8.70 -16.25 -3.83
CA ASN A 133 9.80 -16.08 -2.88
C ASN A 133 11.06 -15.45 -3.49
N ILE A 134 11.23 -15.55 -4.82
CA ILE A 134 12.42 -15.06 -5.54
C ILE A 134 12.05 -14.21 -6.77
N SER A 135 10.78 -13.84 -6.92
CA SER A 135 10.31 -12.87 -7.91
C SER A 135 10.39 -11.46 -7.35
N GLY A 136 10.39 -10.44 -8.19
CA GLY A 136 10.36 -9.02 -7.81
C GLY A 136 10.12 -8.11 -9.02
N PRO A 137 9.78 -6.83 -8.78
CA PRO A 137 9.68 -6.13 -7.49
C PRO A 137 8.52 -6.61 -6.62
N ASP A 138 8.60 -6.28 -5.31
CA ASP A 138 7.62 -6.69 -4.31
C ASP A 138 7.08 -5.48 -3.52
N GLY A 139 7.59 -5.19 -2.34
CA GLY A 139 7.20 -4.00 -1.59
C GLY A 139 7.64 -2.70 -2.26
N VAL A 140 6.83 -1.65 -2.09
CA VAL A 140 7.15 -0.32 -2.59
C VAL A 140 6.60 0.75 -1.68
N VAL A 141 7.44 1.72 -1.30
CA VAL A 141 7.05 2.92 -0.53
C VAL A 141 7.81 4.15 -1.02
N SER A 142 7.29 5.35 -0.78
CA SER A 142 7.96 6.57 -1.20
C SER A 142 7.89 7.69 -0.20
N HIS A 143 8.93 8.53 -0.17
CA HIS A 143 8.97 9.80 0.53
C HIS A 143 9.64 10.88 -0.34
N GLY A 144 8.97 12.01 -0.52
CA GLY A 144 9.48 13.09 -1.37
C GLY A 144 9.76 12.63 -2.79
N ARG A 145 11.04 12.73 -3.23
CA ARG A 145 11.50 12.28 -4.55
C ARG A 145 11.99 10.84 -4.58
N TRP A 146 12.10 10.20 -3.43
CA TRP A 146 12.67 8.87 -3.31
C TRP A 146 11.59 7.80 -3.26
N LEU A 147 11.82 6.74 -4.02
CA LEU A 147 11.05 5.51 -3.97
C LEU A 147 11.98 4.39 -3.50
N TYR A 148 11.51 3.59 -2.60
CA TYR A 148 12.17 2.39 -2.09
C TYR A 148 11.38 1.19 -2.56
N ALA A 149 12.07 0.22 -3.15
CA ALA A 149 11.42 -0.98 -3.66
C ALA A 149 12.24 -2.23 -3.31
N GLY A 150 11.56 -3.23 -2.82
CA GLY A 150 12.14 -4.55 -2.59
C GLY A 150 12.19 -5.37 -3.88
N ASP A 151 13.17 -6.28 -3.96
CA ASP A 151 13.32 -7.15 -5.12
C ASP A 151 13.51 -8.61 -4.70
N GLY A 152 13.26 -9.52 -5.61
CA GLY A 152 13.32 -10.97 -5.41
C GLY A 152 14.71 -11.54 -5.14
N ASP A 153 15.76 -10.74 -5.33
CA ASP A 153 17.16 -11.08 -5.04
C ASP A 153 17.65 -10.64 -3.64
N SER A 154 16.72 -10.36 -2.73
CA SER A 154 16.99 -9.87 -1.38
C SER A 154 17.69 -8.51 -1.34
N THR A 155 17.38 -7.64 -2.32
CA THR A 155 17.90 -6.27 -2.34
C THR A 155 16.79 -5.24 -2.16
N LEU A 156 17.12 -4.17 -1.44
CA LEU A 156 16.36 -2.91 -1.41
C LEU A 156 16.94 -1.99 -2.48
N LYS A 157 16.10 -1.49 -3.39
CA LYS A 157 16.48 -0.53 -4.42
C LYS A 157 16.02 0.88 -4.04
N VAL A 158 16.95 1.85 -4.16
CA VAL A 158 16.69 3.28 -3.93
C VAL A 158 16.58 3.97 -5.28
N ILE A 159 15.44 4.56 -5.55
CA ILE A 159 15.05 5.08 -6.85
C ILE A 159 14.80 6.58 -6.78
N ASP A 160 15.44 7.35 -7.65
CA ASP A 160 15.19 8.77 -7.84
C ASP A 160 14.07 8.97 -8.85
N LEU A 161 12.90 9.36 -8.39
CA LEU A 161 11.71 9.58 -9.21
C LEU A 161 11.86 10.74 -10.22
N ASN A 162 12.86 11.62 -10.03
CA ASN A 162 13.16 12.72 -10.94
C ASN A 162 14.15 12.33 -12.05
N ALA A 163 14.80 11.17 -11.92
CA ALA A 163 15.77 10.69 -12.92
C ALA A 163 15.07 9.96 -14.08
N PRO A 164 15.71 9.89 -15.27
CA PRO A 164 15.31 9.02 -16.36
C PRO A 164 15.36 7.54 -15.94
N ASN A 165 14.61 6.68 -16.65
CA ASN A 165 14.48 5.26 -16.30
C ASN A 165 15.82 4.50 -16.21
N ASP A 166 16.71 4.75 -17.16
CA ASP A 166 18.03 4.09 -17.26
C ASP A 166 19.00 4.48 -16.14
N SER A 167 18.70 5.52 -15.40
CA SER A 167 19.50 6.03 -14.27
C SER A 167 18.68 6.29 -13.01
N ALA A 168 17.46 5.77 -12.94
CA ALA A 168 16.56 5.99 -11.81
C ALA A 168 17.04 5.27 -10.53
N ILE A 169 17.50 4.02 -10.64
CA ILE A 169 18.05 3.26 -9.51
C ILE A 169 19.41 3.86 -9.14
N LYS A 170 19.52 4.37 -7.92
CA LYS A 170 20.75 4.99 -7.38
C LYS A 170 21.54 4.06 -6.48
N GLN A 171 20.87 3.13 -5.82
CA GLN A 171 21.48 2.15 -4.95
C GLN A 171 20.70 0.85 -5.01
N SER A 172 21.41 -0.26 -4.86
CA SER A 172 20.86 -1.57 -4.55
C SER A 172 21.64 -2.10 -3.35
N ILE A 173 20.97 -2.37 -2.24
CA ILE A 173 21.56 -2.81 -0.99
C ILE A 173 20.97 -4.15 -0.57
N SER A 174 21.84 -5.15 -0.31
CA SER A 174 21.40 -6.45 0.18
C SER A 174 20.92 -6.35 1.62
N THR A 175 19.82 -7.02 1.95
CA THR A 175 19.35 -7.23 3.33
C THR A 175 20.02 -8.42 4.00
N GLY A 176 20.84 -9.17 3.27
CA GLY A 176 21.53 -10.37 3.76
C GLY A 176 20.67 -11.62 3.77
N GLY A 177 19.55 -11.63 3.04
CA GLY A 177 18.74 -12.80 2.77
C GLY A 177 19.02 -13.43 1.41
N THR A 178 18.15 -14.33 1.02
CA THR A 178 18.19 -15.09 -0.26
C THR A 178 16.84 -15.05 -0.99
N THR A 179 15.81 -14.58 -0.31
CA THR A 179 14.44 -14.43 -0.82
C THR A 179 14.07 -12.95 -0.94
N ARG A 180 12.89 -12.67 -1.46
CA ARG A 180 12.43 -11.31 -1.73
C ARG A 180 12.48 -10.40 -0.50
N VAL A 181 12.73 -9.12 -0.76
CA VAL A 181 12.39 -8.03 0.17
C VAL A 181 10.97 -7.61 -0.14
N ASP A 182 10.07 -7.87 0.79
CA ASP A 182 8.65 -7.66 0.61
C ASP A 182 8.18 -6.29 1.12
N GLU A 183 7.12 -6.26 1.88
CA GLU A 183 6.46 -5.04 2.30
C GLU A 183 7.32 -4.15 3.21
N MET A 184 7.02 -2.86 3.18
CA MET A 184 7.82 -1.84 3.85
C MET A 184 6.96 -0.75 4.48
N ALA A 185 7.52 -0.10 5.52
CA ALA A 185 6.96 1.12 6.09
C ALA A 185 8.03 2.17 6.34
N LEU A 186 7.65 3.43 6.16
CA LEU A 186 8.49 4.60 6.46
C LEU A 186 7.96 5.34 7.68
N THR A 187 8.85 5.89 8.48
CA THR A 187 8.49 6.94 9.44
C THR A 187 7.92 8.16 8.71
N THR A 188 7.13 8.97 9.41
CA THR A 188 6.44 10.12 8.79
C THR A 188 7.39 11.13 8.17
N ASP A 189 8.58 11.30 8.74
CA ASP A 189 9.67 12.15 8.22
C ASP A 189 10.47 11.48 7.10
N GLY A 190 10.27 10.17 6.86
CA GLY A 190 11.00 9.39 5.87
C GLY A 190 12.43 9.06 6.27
N GLU A 191 12.81 9.24 7.54
CA GLU A 191 14.18 8.98 7.98
C GLU A 191 14.48 7.50 8.22
N LEU A 192 13.49 6.74 8.72
CA LEU A 192 13.63 5.31 8.97
C LEU A 192 12.69 4.51 8.06
N LEU A 193 13.24 3.46 7.48
CA LEU A 193 12.53 2.48 6.67
C LEU A 193 12.65 1.10 7.31
N LEU A 194 11.54 0.44 7.54
CA LEU A 194 11.50 -0.97 7.91
C LEU A 194 11.09 -1.79 6.69
N ALA A 195 11.87 -2.80 6.33
CA ALA A 195 11.58 -3.69 5.20
C ALA A 195 11.61 -5.16 5.67
N ALA A 196 10.60 -5.93 5.30
CA ALA A 196 10.46 -7.34 5.67
C ALA A 196 11.04 -8.25 4.58
N ASN A 197 11.85 -9.22 5.00
CA ASN A 197 12.17 -10.41 4.20
C ASN A 197 11.22 -11.52 4.65
N ASN A 198 10.01 -11.50 4.14
CA ASN A 198 8.90 -12.31 4.64
C ASN A 198 9.08 -13.81 4.40
N ALA A 199 9.72 -14.18 3.29
CA ALA A 199 9.87 -15.57 2.84
C ALA A 199 11.19 -16.22 3.28
N GLU A 200 12.00 -15.55 4.10
CA GLU A 200 13.17 -16.18 4.75
C GLU A 200 12.72 -17.14 5.86
N ASP A 201 13.58 -18.07 6.20
CA ASP A 201 13.32 -19.02 7.28
C ASP A 201 14.51 -19.07 8.26
N PRO A 202 14.39 -18.46 9.46
CA PRO A 202 13.24 -17.67 9.92
C PRO A 202 13.13 -16.32 9.17
N PRO A 203 11.91 -15.74 9.09
CA PRO A 203 11.70 -14.43 8.48
C PRO A 203 12.36 -13.33 9.34
N PHE A 204 12.74 -12.24 8.70
CA PHE A 204 13.32 -11.10 9.40
C PHE A 204 12.92 -9.76 8.78
N ALA A 205 13.04 -8.69 9.53
CA ALA A 205 12.96 -7.33 9.01
C ALA A 205 14.32 -6.63 9.13
N THR A 206 14.57 -5.68 8.25
CA THR A 206 15.75 -4.81 8.32
C THR A 206 15.32 -3.37 8.51
N LEU A 207 15.85 -2.73 9.55
CA LEU A 207 15.70 -1.30 9.76
C LEU A 207 16.82 -0.56 9.00
N PHE A 208 16.44 0.44 8.21
CA PHE A 208 17.35 1.27 7.44
C PHE A 208 17.26 2.73 7.87
N LEU A 209 18.39 3.45 7.79
CA LEU A 209 18.40 4.91 7.71
C LEU A 209 18.17 5.31 6.26
N ALA A 210 17.06 5.98 5.98
CA ALA A 210 16.58 6.26 4.63
C ALA A 210 16.81 7.70 4.16
N ASN A 211 17.31 8.59 5.04
CA ASN A 211 17.61 10.01 4.74
C ASN A 211 16.42 10.78 4.14
N GLY A 212 15.33 10.89 4.87
CA GLY A 212 14.06 11.47 4.46
C GLY A 212 14.09 12.93 4.00
N ASP A 213 15.15 13.68 4.30
CA ASP A 213 15.36 15.06 3.83
C ASP A 213 15.65 15.18 2.32
N GLY A 214 15.80 14.05 1.62
CA GLY A 214 16.08 14.00 0.19
C GLY A 214 17.49 14.44 -0.22
N SER A 215 18.37 14.69 0.76
CA SER A 215 19.74 15.17 0.49
C SER A 215 20.67 14.08 -0.02
N SER A 216 20.37 12.80 0.26
CA SER A 216 21.22 11.67 -0.09
C SER A 216 20.43 10.55 -0.79
N SER A 217 21.06 9.94 -1.81
CA SER A 217 20.58 8.70 -2.42
C SER A 217 21.02 7.44 -1.69
N HIS A 218 21.71 7.58 -0.53
CA HIS A 218 22.28 6.46 0.19
C HIS A 218 21.43 6.09 1.38
N VAL A 219 20.99 4.85 1.37
CA VAL A 219 20.33 4.16 2.47
C VAL A 219 21.35 3.27 3.17
N THR A 220 21.28 3.19 4.49
CA THR A 220 22.20 2.37 5.30
C THR A 220 21.40 1.39 6.14
N ALA A 221 21.72 0.09 6.06
CA ALA A 221 21.15 -0.91 6.95
C ALA A 221 21.67 -0.68 8.36
N LEU A 222 20.76 -0.61 9.32
CA LEU A 222 21.06 -0.38 10.75
C LEU A 222 20.98 -1.66 11.56
N THR A 223 19.82 -2.32 11.55
CA THR A 223 19.52 -3.45 12.44
C THR A 223 18.77 -4.54 11.68
N LYS A 224 19.22 -5.78 11.80
CA LYS A 224 18.44 -6.97 11.44
C LYS A 224 17.60 -7.39 12.64
N ILE A 225 16.29 -7.56 12.44
CA ILE A 225 15.33 -7.88 13.50
C ILE A 225 14.70 -9.23 13.17
N ILE A 226 14.88 -10.20 14.07
CA ILE A 226 14.23 -11.51 14.02
C ILE A 226 13.23 -11.63 15.17
N ILE A 227 12.26 -12.52 15.03
CA ILE A 227 11.37 -12.90 16.13
C ILE A 227 11.98 -14.10 16.86
N ASP A 228 11.81 -14.16 18.17
CA ASP A 228 12.28 -15.27 19.00
C ASP A 228 11.76 -16.61 18.46
N ASP A 229 12.62 -17.64 18.46
CA ASP A 229 12.33 -18.95 17.88
C ASP A 229 11.23 -19.73 18.64
N SER A 230 10.95 -19.35 19.89
CA SER A 230 9.78 -19.88 20.60
C SER A 230 8.45 -19.33 20.07
N ILE A 231 8.47 -18.21 19.33
CA ILE A 231 7.28 -17.56 18.76
C ILE A 231 7.17 -17.87 17.26
N VAL A 232 8.27 -17.73 16.53
CA VAL A 232 8.38 -18.04 15.10
C VAL A 232 9.54 -19.02 14.89
N PRO A 233 9.31 -20.33 15.07
CA PRO A 233 10.34 -21.35 14.94
C PRO A 233 10.91 -21.40 13.51
N ALA A 234 12.22 -21.54 13.39
CA ALA A 234 12.88 -21.78 12.11
C ALA A 234 12.56 -23.19 11.58
N GLY A 235 12.53 -23.33 10.26
CA GLY A 235 12.26 -24.61 9.57
C GLY A 235 10.81 -24.86 9.20
N PHE A 236 9.90 -23.90 9.49
CA PHE A 236 8.46 -24.02 9.24
C PHE A 236 7.93 -23.07 8.15
N GLY A 237 8.79 -22.25 7.55
CA GLY A 237 8.40 -21.34 6.48
C GLY A 237 7.35 -20.30 6.90
N LEU A 238 7.38 -19.85 8.15
CA LEU A 238 6.50 -18.80 8.66
C LEU A 238 6.97 -17.43 8.16
N SER A 239 6.07 -16.44 8.08
CA SER A 239 6.34 -15.16 7.42
C SER A 239 6.14 -13.95 8.33
N MET A 240 6.69 -12.80 7.88
CA MET A 240 6.42 -11.45 8.35
C MET A 240 5.89 -10.64 7.18
N GLU A 241 4.75 -9.97 7.34
CA GLU A 241 4.03 -9.31 6.25
C GLU A 241 3.92 -7.80 6.49
N GLN A 242 2.93 -7.11 5.91
CA GLN A 242 2.81 -5.66 5.84
C GLN A 242 3.14 -4.94 7.15
N PRO A 243 4.18 -4.12 7.19
CA PRO A 243 4.46 -3.23 8.30
C PRO A 243 3.67 -1.91 8.18
N ALA A 244 3.41 -1.27 9.31
CA ALA A 244 2.82 0.07 9.39
C ALA A 244 3.56 0.91 10.43
N TRP A 245 3.71 2.21 10.18
CA TRP A 245 4.25 3.16 11.16
C TRP A 245 3.14 3.94 11.84
N ASP A 246 3.12 3.94 13.16
CA ASP A 246 2.24 4.80 13.94
C ASP A 246 3.03 5.96 14.56
N PRO A 247 2.81 7.21 14.10
CA PRO A 247 3.56 8.36 14.58
C PRO A 247 3.19 8.77 16.02
N LYS A 248 2.09 8.26 16.59
CA LYS A 248 1.70 8.60 17.95
C LYS A 248 2.40 7.73 18.98
N THR A 249 2.49 6.44 18.72
CA THR A 249 3.25 5.53 19.59
C THR A 249 4.73 5.48 19.24
N GLU A 250 5.13 6.05 18.09
CA GLU A 250 6.49 5.99 17.53
C GLU A 250 6.97 4.53 17.40
N ARG A 251 6.11 3.67 16.85
CA ARG A 251 6.35 2.23 16.70
C ARG A 251 6.06 1.77 15.27
N PHE A 252 6.85 0.82 14.80
CA PHE A 252 6.46 -0.02 13.68
C PHE A 252 5.63 -1.20 14.19
N TYR A 253 4.59 -1.52 13.44
CA TYR A 253 3.72 -2.68 13.64
C TYR A 253 3.87 -3.57 12.42
N VAL A 254 4.16 -4.85 12.62
CA VAL A 254 4.38 -5.81 11.53
C VAL A 254 3.44 -6.98 11.70
N SER A 255 2.69 -7.31 10.66
CA SER A 255 1.85 -8.49 10.61
C SER A 255 2.68 -9.77 10.66
N VAL A 256 2.29 -10.73 11.51
CA VAL A 256 2.90 -12.06 11.60
C VAL A 256 1.76 -13.08 11.44
N PRO A 257 1.60 -13.69 10.26
CA PRO A 257 0.42 -14.50 9.93
C PRO A 257 0.20 -15.70 10.83
N VAL A 258 1.27 -16.31 11.31
CA VAL A 258 1.21 -17.48 12.20
C VAL A 258 2.31 -17.35 13.26
N ILE A 259 1.95 -17.58 14.54
CA ILE A 259 2.90 -17.74 15.63
C ILE A 259 2.65 -19.07 16.35
N ALA A 260 3.72 -19.71 16.83
CA ALA A 260 3.63 -20.96 17.55
C ALA A 260 2.88 -20.77 18.88
N GLU A 261 2.19 -21.83 19.34
CA GLU A 261 1.52 -21.85 20.66
C GLU A 261 0.43 -20.75 20.84
N ASN A 262 -0.18 -20.28 19.74
CA ASN A 262 -1.27 -19.30 19.77
C ASN A 262 -2.50 -19.79 18.96
N PRO A 263 -3.53 -20.42 19.58
CA PRO A 263 -3.60 -20.80 21.01
C PRO A 263 -2.62 -21.94 21.38
N PRO A 264 -2.45 -22.22 22.66
CA PRO A 264 -1.65 -23.37 23.10
C PRO A 264 -2.09 -24.67 22.41
N ASP A 265 -1.12 -25.55 22.11
CA ASP A 265 -1.30 -26.82 21.42
C ASP A 265 -1.83 -26.70 19.95
N CYS A 266 -1.81 -25.52 19.36
CA CYS A 266 -2.16 -25.35 17.94
C CYS A 266 -1.08 -25.96 17.03
N ASN A 267 -1.45 -26.32 15.78
CA ASN A 267 -0.52 -26.77 14.78
C ASN A 267 -0.04 -25.60 13.91
N PHE A 268 1.26 -25.31 13.89
CA PHE A 268 1.92 -24.30 13.04
C PHE A 268 2.76 -24.93 11.91
N ASP A 269 2.86 -26.27 11.87
CA ASP A 269 3.59 -27.02 10.86
C ASP A 269 2.63 -27.56 9.78
N ALA A 270 2.72 -26.99 8.57
CA ALA A 270 1.88 -27.38 7.44
C ALA A 270 2.12 -28.81 6.95
N ASP A 271 3.32 -29.38 7.18
CA ASP A 271 3.64 -30.75 6.80
C ASP A 271 2.99 -31.78 7.73
N SER A 272 2.74 -31.39 8.98
CA SER A 272 2.07 -32.24 9.98
C SER A 272 0.54 -32.20 9.89
N GLY A 273 -0.03 -31.26 9.12
CA GLY A 273 -1.48 -31.13 8.94
C GLY A 273 -1.92 -29.68 8.70
N PRO A 274 -3.23 -29.40 8.72
CA PRO A 274 -3.73 -28.03 8.58
C PRO A 274 -3.18 -27.12 9.68
N ILE A 275 -2.73 -25.92 9.31
CA ILE A 275 -2.36 -24.88 10.28
C ILE A 275 -3.60 -24.49 11.09
N THR A 276 -3.48 -24.49 12.42
CA THR A 276 -4.56 -24.12 13.35
C THR A 276 -4.16 -23.00 14.30
N CYS A 277 -2.90 -22.51 14.22
CA CYS A 277 -2.44 -21.36 14.98
C CYS A 277 -2.97 -20.05 14.41
N ASP A 278 -3.22 -19.11 15.29
CA ASP A 278 -3.44 -17.71 14.96
C ASP A 278 -2.10 -16.98 14.81
N GLY A 279 -2.16 -15.76 14.29
CA GLY A 279 -1.01 -14.93 14.13
C GLY A 279 -0.72 -14.02 15.31
N GLY A 280 0.17 -13.06 15.05
CA GLY A 280 0.57 -12.02 15.98
C GLY A 280 0.80 -10.68 15.30
N LEU A 281 0.98 -9.65 16.12
CA LEU A 281 1.39 -8.32 15.69
C LEU A 281 2.70 -7.96 16.38
N ALA A 282 3.79 -7.92 15.62
CA ALA A 282 5.09 -7.50 16.12
C ALA A 282 5.12 -5.98 16.28
N VAL A 283 5.55 -5.49 17.46
CA VAL A 283 5.65 -4.08 17.84
C VAL A 283 7.11 -3.73 18.07
N ILE A 284 7.66 -2.83 17.24
CA ILE A 284 9.08 -2.51 17.19
C ILE A 284 9.30 -1.05 17.55
N ASP A 285 10.13 -0.79 18.55
CA ASP A 285 10.61 0.56 18.92
C ASP A 285 11.96 0.83 18.24
N PRO A 286 12.02 1.65 17.18
CA PRO A 286 13.27 1.93 16.50
C PRO A 286 14.29 2.67 17.40
N ALA A 287 13.82 3.43 18.40
CA ALA A 287 14.72 4.15 19.30
C ALA A 287 15.58 3.21 20.18
N THR A 288 15.06 2.03 20.51
CA THR A 288 15.79 1.01 21.28
C THR A 288 16.83 0.25 20.45
N LEU A 289 16.75 0.39 19.11
CA LEU A 289 17.63 -0.31 18.16
C LEU A 289 18.86 0.51 17.75
N ALA A 290 18.99 1.74 18.23
CA ALA A 290 20.11 2.61 17.89
C ALA A 290 21.47 1.98 18.26
N GLY A 291 22.32 1.74 17.24
CA GLY A 291 23.63 1.10 17.43
C GLY A 291 23.58 -0.43 17.63
N VAL A 292 22.42 -1.06 17.49
CA VAL A 292 22.25 -2.51 17.62
C VAL A 292 22.23 -3.14 16.21
N ALA A 293 23.22 -3.96 15.89
CA ALA A 293 23.33 -4.59 14.57
C ALA A 293 22.29 -5.72 14.35
N ALA A 294 21.91 -6.42 15.42
CA ALA A 294 20.90 -7.48 15.39
C ALA A 294 20.07 -7.45 16.67
N ALA A 295 18.77 -7.64 16.54
CA ALA A 295 17.81 -7.67 17.65
C ALA A 295 16.90 -8.89 17.54
N VAL A 296 16.48 -9.42 18.68
CA VAL A 296 15.50 -10.49 18.81
C VAL A 296 14.24 -9.92 19.48
N LEU A 297 13.11 -10.06 18.84
CA LEU A 297 11.82 -9.59 19.34
C LEU A 297 11.12 -10.76 20.06
N GLY A 298 10.97 -10.66 21.36
CA GLY A 298 10.31 -11.65 22.22
C GLY A 298 8.79 -11.44 22.33
N ALA A 299 8.19 -12.10 23.33
CA ALA A 299 6.78 -11.90 23.67
C ALA A 299 6.50 -10.43 24.04
N PHE A 300 5.26 -9.99 23.85
CA PHE A 300 4.86 -8.62 24.11
C PHE A 300 5.04 -8.21 25.57
N ASP A 301 5.77 -7.14 25.78
CA ASP A 301 5.93 -6.47 27.07
C ASP A 301 5.13 -5.17 27.11
N PRO A 302 4.04 -5.09 27.89
CA PRO A 302 3.23 -3.88 28.00
C PRO A 302 3.96 -2.69 28.64
N ALA A 303 5.04 -2.92 29.40
CA ALA A 303 5.81 -1.86 30.03
C ALA A 303 6.63 -1.05 29.02
N THR A 304 7.14 -1.69 27.98
CA THR A 304 7.92 -1.07 26.89
C THR A 304 7.09 -0.82 25.63
N ASN A 305 5.91 -1.45 25.53
CA ASN A 305 5.08 -1.50 24.33
C ASN A 305 5.90 -2.03 23.12
N THR A 306 6.60 -3.15 23.31
CA THR A 306 7.39 -3.86 22.28
C THR A 306 7.20 -5.37 22.41
N GLY A 307 7.53 -6.11 21.35
CA GLY A 307 7.38 -7.57 21.29
C GLY A 307 6.18 -8.01 20.46
N VAL A 308 5.89 -9.31 20.44
CA VAL A 308 4.82 -9.89 19.61
C VAL A 308 3.54 -10.04 20.42
N VAL A 309 2.50 -9.29 20.04
CA VAL A 309 1.15 -9.39 20.61
C VAL A 309 0.44 -10.58 19.97
N PRO A 310 0.04 -11.62 20.72
CA PRO A 310 -0.73 -12.71 20.15
C PRO A 310 -2.14 -12.22 19.78
N LEU A 311 -2.63 -12.62 18.61
CA LEU A 311 -3.97 -12.31 18.13
C LEU A 311 -4.91 -13.48 18.35
N HIS A 312 -6.21 -13.24 18.27
CA HIS A 312 -7.22 -14.29 18.37
C HIS A 312 -8.05 -14.31 17.09
N ALA A 313 -8.20 -15.49 16.51
CA ALA A 313 -8.91 -15.73 15.24
C ALA A 313 -8.46 -14.81 14.11
N CYS A 314 -7.17 -14.50 14.06
CA CYS A 314 -6.56 -13.63 13.06
C CYS A 314 -5.13 -14.07 12.75
N GLY A 315 -4.88 -14.43 11.49
CA GLY A 315 -3.55 -14.52 10.89
C GLY A 315 -3.37 -13.32 9.95
N PRO A 316 -2.80 -12.20 10.42
CA PRO A 316 -2.77 -10.98 9.62
C PRO A 316 -1.73 -11.05 8.50
N ASN A 317 -2.12 -10.59 7.29
CA ASN A 317 -1.17 -10.23 6.24
C ASN A 317 -1.02 -8.70 6.21
N GLY A 318 -2.12 -7.98 6.00
CA GLY A 318 -2.10 -6.52 5.93
C GLY A 318 -2.14 -5.82 7.29
N ALA A 319 -1.50 -4.65 7.38
CA ALA A 319 -1.63 -3.73 8.50
C ALA A 319 -1.59 -2.26 8.03
N THR A 320 -2.51 -1.43 8.53
CA THR A 320 -2.50 0.01 8.27
C THR A 320 -3.00 0.81 9.47
N VAL A 321 -2.38 1.95 9.75
CA VAL A 321 -2.77 2.85 10.83
C VAL A 321 -3.83 3.83 10.34
N GLY A 322 -4.94 3.89 11.03
CA GLY A 322 -6.04 4.80 10.73
C GLY A 322 -6.35 5.81 11.81
N VAL A 323 -7.64 6.06 12.06
CA VAL A 323 -8.08 7.05 13.05
C VAL A 323 -7.88 6.55 14.48
N HIS A 324 -7.57 7.48 15.39
CA HIS A 324 -7.46 7.20 16.82
C HIS A 324 -6.43 6.12 17.17
N ASP A 325 -5.35 6.00 16.38
CA ASP A 325 -4.31 4.99 16.52
C ASP A 325 -4.84 3.56 16.43
N ASN A 326 -5.90 3.36 15.67
CA ASN A 326 -6.43 2.06 15.38
C ASN A 326 -5.74 1.50 14.13
N LEU A 327 -5.16 0.31 14.26
CA LEU A 327 -4.66 -0.46 13.12
C LEU A 327 -5.77 -1.38 12.63
N LEU A 328 -5.99 -1.36 11.32
CA LEU A 328 -6.74 -2.41 10.64
C LEU A 328 -5.77 -3.53 10.25
N LEU A 329 -6.12 -4.77 10.58
CA LEU A 329 -5.35 -5.97 10.25
C LEU A 329 -6.16 -6.84 9.29
N GLY A 330 -5.57 -7.15 8.13
CA GLY A 330 -6.15 -8.05 7.13
C GLY A 330 -5.93 -9.51 7.51
N CYS A 331 -6.90 -10.12 8.21
CA CYS A 331 -6.79 -11.53 8.62
C CYS A 331 -7.14 -12.47 7.46
N THR A 332 -6.34 -13.50 7.23
CA THR A 332 -6.53 -14.43 6.11
C THR A 332 -7.00 -15.81 6.55
N PRO A 333 -8.07 -16.37 5.95
CA PRO A 333 -8.52 -17.72 6.22
C PRO A 333 -7.62 -18.79 5.58
N ALA A 334 -6.68 -18.41 4.72
CA ALA A 334 -5.80 -19.36 4.07
C ALA A 334 -4.81 -20.01 5.05
N ASN A 335 -4.39 -19.27 6.07
CA ASN A 335 -3.44 -19.74 7.07
C ASN A 335 -4.16 -20.49 8.19
N ASN A 336 -5.31 -19.99 8.64
CA ASN A 336 -6.13 -20.65 9.66
C ASN A 336 -7.61 -20.54 9.29
N PRO A 337 -8.35 -21.66 9.10
CA PRO A 337 -9.78 -21.65 8.77
C PRO A 337 -10.67 -20.97 9.81
N SER A 338 -10.20 -20.81 11.04
CA SER A 338 -10.92 -20.07 12.11
C SER A 338 -10.86 -18.55 11.94
N ASN A 339 -10.02 -18.03 11.05
CA ASN A 339 -9.98 -16.63 10.70
C ASN A 339 -11.27 -16.22 9.98
N THR A 340 -12.17 -15.59 10.69
CA THR A 340 -13.54 -15.32 10.22
C THR A 340 -13.87 -13.84 10.11
N SER A 341 -12.91 -12.97 10.42
CA SER A 341 -13.10 -11.51 10.42
C SER A 341 -11.79 -10.77 10.22
N THR A 342 -11.88 -9.57 9.73
CA THR A 342 -10.82 -8.57 9.80
C THR A 342 -10.79 -7.95 11.20
N LEU A 343 -9.63 -7.55 11.68
CA LEU A 343 -9.42 -7.08 13.04
C LEU A 343 -9.04 -5.61 13.06
N VAL A 344 -9.59 -4.84 14.00
CA VAL A 344 -9.07 -3.52 14.38
C VAL A 344 -8.49 -3.62 15.78
N ILE A 345 -7.23 -3.20 15.96
CA ILE A 345 -6.55 -3.16 17.24
C ILE A 345 -6.06 -1.74 17.54
N ASN A 346 -6.25 -1.27 18.74
CA ASN A 346 -5.72 0.02 19.15
C ASN A 346 -4.24 -0.08 19.49
N ALA A 347 -3.39 0.75 18.85
CA ALA A 347 -1.95 0.71 18.97
C ALA A 347 -1.43 0.92 20.40
N THR A 348 -2.15 1.69 21.22
CA THR A 348 -1.77 1.99 22.60
C THR A 348 -2.29 0.93 23.58
N THR A 349 -3.59 0.67 23.55
CA THR A 349 -4.26 -0.17 24.57
C THR A 349 -4.26 -1.65 24.23
N LYS A 350 -3.99 -2.01 22.96
CA LYS A 350 -4.11 -3.37 22.39
C LYS A 350 -5.54 -3.93 22.46
N ASN A 351 -6.55 -3.12 22.80
CA ASN A 351 -7.94 -3.53 22.69
C ASN A 351 -8.28 -3.73 21.21
N PHE A 352 -9.02 -4.77 20.90
CA PHE A 352 -9.40 -5.11 19.54
C PHE A 352 -10.92 -5.31 19.38
N ALA A 353 -11.36 -5.15 18.13
CA ALA A 353 -12.72 -5.45 17.70
C ALA A 353 -12.68 -6.17 16.34
N ASN A 354 -13.58 -7.11 16.16
CA ASN A 354 -13.73 -7.84 14.91
C ASN A 354 -14.68 -7.12 13.95
N ILE A 355 -14.33 -7.09 12.68
CA ILE A 355 -15.17 -6.62 11.58
C ILE A 355 -15.59 -7.86 10.78
N GLY A 356 -16.84 -8.28 10.95
CA GLY A 356 -17.38 -9.45 10.26
C GLY A 356 -17.64 -9.22 8.77
N ASN A 357 -17.82 -10.32 8.04
CA ASN A 357 -18.16 -10.35 6.61
C ASN A 357 -17.08 -9.80 5.65
N ILE A 358 -15.87 -9.60 6.14
CA ILE A 358 -14.70 -9.27 5.34
C ILE A 358 -13.47 -9.97 5.93
N VAL A 359 -12.78 -10.75 5.10
CA VAL A 359 -11.58 -11.53 5.46
C VAL A 359 -10.65 -11.65 4.27
N GLY A 360 -9.47 -12.22 4.46
CA GLY A 360 -8.56 -12.60 3.39
C GLY A 360 -7.95 -11.41 2.66
N SER A 361 -7.70 -10.33 3.39
CA SER A 361 -6.98 -9.19 2.86
C SER A 361 -5.49 -9.44 2.94
N ASP A 362 -4.81 -9.20 1.83
CA ASP A 362 -3.37 -9.15 1.76
C ASP A 362 -2.92 -7.73 2.14
N GLU A 363 -2.96 -6.78 1.25
CA GLU A 363 -2.71 -5.39 1.58
C GLU A 363 -3.99 -4.67 2.07
N VAL A 364 -3.82 -3.77 3.04
CA VAL A 364 -4.86 -2.87 3.55
C VAL A 364 -4.35 -1.43 3.59
N TRP A 365 -5.27 -0.48 3.40
CA TRP A 365 -4.92 0.94 3.31
C TRP A 365 -5.91 1.83 4.05
N PHE A 366 -5.40 2.84 4.76
CA PHE A 366 -6.23 3.91 5.32
C PHE A 366 -6.15 5.17 4.46
N ASN A 367 -7.26 5.58 3.85
CA ASN A 367 -7.35 6.84 3.12
C ASN A 367 -7.68 7.99 4.08
N LYS A 368 -6.70 8.85 4.34
CA LYS A 368 -6.88 10.01 5.22
C LYS A 368 -7.89 11.03 4.67
N GLY A 369 -8.10 11.07 3.34
CA GLY A 369 -8.95 12.05 2.67
C GLY A 369 -10.44 11.82 2.92
N ASP A 370 -10.91 10.58 2.88
CA ASP A 370 -12.30 10.21 3.17
C ASP A 370 -12.48 9.48 4.50
N ARG A 371 -11.37 9.21 5.22
CA ARG A 371 -11.33 8.57 6.53
C ARG A 371 -11.91 7.15 6.52
N ARG A 372 -11.57 6.37 5.48
CA ARG A 372 -11.96 4.96 5.31
C ARG A 372 -10.77 4.06 5.20
N TYR A 373 -10.96 2.82 5.65
CA TYR A 373 -10.06 1.73 5.34
C TYR A 373 -10.54 1.02 4.09
N TYR A 374 -9.58 0.62 3.28
CA TYR A 374 -9.77 -0.18 2.08
C TYR A 374 -8.98 -1.47 2.21
N THR A 375 -9.58 -2.59 1.84
CA THR A 375 -8.97 -3.92 1.96
C THR A 375 -8.93 -4.60 0.60
N ALA A 376 -7.75 -5.06 0.18
CA ALA A 376 -7.61 -5.91 -0.99
C ALA A 376 -7.79 -7.38 -0.61
N SER A 377 -9.05 -7.76 -0.44
CA SER A 377 -9.47 -9.05 0.11
C SER A 377 -9.60 -10.09 -1.01
N ASN A 378 -8.48 -10.54 -1.56
CA ASN A 378 -8.46 -11.52 -2.65
C ASN A 378 -8.95 -12.92 -2.23
N ARG A 379 -8.98 -13.20 -0.93
CA ARG A 379 -9.44 -14.46 -0.32
C ARG A 379 -10.71 -14.27 0.51
N ASN A 380 -11.54 -13.27 0.20
CA ASN A 380 -12.80 -13.05 0.92
C ASN A 380 -13.78 -14.21 0.67
N CYS A 381 -14.59 -14.54 1.68
CA CYS A 381 -15.59 -15.60 1.58
C CYS A 381 -16.76 -15.19 0.66
N LYS A 382 -17.17 -16.09 -0.27
CA LYS A 382 -18.38 -15.91 -1.10
C LYS A 382 -19.66 -15.91 -0.27
N THR A 383 -19.63 -16.61 0.85
CA THR A 383 -20.71 -16.70 1.83
C THR A 383 -20.16 -16.37 3.20
N THR A 384 -20.78 -16.83 4.26
CA THR A 384 -20.23 -16.65 5.61
C THR A 384 -18.95 -17.46 5.82
N ALA A 385 -17.97 -16.88 6.51
CA ALA A 385 -16.77 -17.58 6.95
C ALA A 385 -17.13 -18.74 7.91
N PRO A 386 -16.33 -19.83 7.99
CA PRO A 386 -15.01 -19.97 7.35
C PRO A 386 -15.10 -20.43 5.88
N CYS A 387 -14.10 -20.06 5.08
CA CYS A 387 -14.00 -20.46 3.67
C CYS A 387 -12.56 -20.90 3.30
N PRO A 388 -12.14 -22.09 3.79
CA PRO A 388 -10.75 -22.52 3.71
C PRO A 388 -10.27 -22.86 2.30
N THR A 389 -11.15 -22.95 1.32
CA THR A 389 -10.78 -23.34 -0.05
C THR A 389 -10.97 -22.18 -1.03
N ALA A 390 -10.11 -22.11 -2.03
CA ALA A 390 -10.20 -21.09 -3.11
C ALA A 390 -11.58 -21.09 -3.82
N ALA A 391 -12.22 -22.25 -3.94
CA ALA A 391 -13.57 -22.34 -4.52
C ALA A 391 -14.64 -21.60 -3.71
N GLN A 392 -14.43 -21.43 -2.41
CA GLN A 392 -15.32 -20.70 -1.49
C GLN A 392 -14.99 -19.21 -1.39
N GLN A 393 -13.90 -18.76 -2.02
CA GLN A 393 -13.40 -17.40 -1.96
C GLN A 393 -13.74 -16.60 -3.21
N ALA A 394 -13.85 -15.28 -3.07
CA ALA A 394 -13.99 -14.34 -4.17
C ALA A 394 -13.30 -13.03 -3.79
N ALA A 395 -12.48 -12.49 -4.70
CA ALA A 395 -11.78 -11.25 -4.47
C ALA A 395 -12.74 -10.05 -4.41
N VAL A 396 -12.57 -9.20 -3.40
CA VAL A 396 -13.33 -7.96 -3.24
C VAL A 396 -12.43 -6.83 -2.75
N LEU A 397 -12.78 -5.61 -3.13
CA LEU A 397 -12.37 -4.40 -2.42
C LEU A 397 -13.37 -4.18 -1.28
N GLY A 398 -12.91 -4.27 -0.04
CA GLY A 398 -13.70 -3.93 1.13
C GLY A 398 -13.60 -2.45 1.46
N VAL A 399 -14.70 -1.83 1.89
CA VAL A 399 -14.76 -0.43 2.33
C VAL A 399 -15.28 -0.41 3.76
N ILE A 400 -14.45 0.08 4.69
CA ILE A 400 -14.74 0.12 6.11
C ILE A 400 -14.65 1.57 6.59
N ASP A 401 -15.63 2.03 7.35
CA ASP A 401 -15.65 3.39 7.85
C ASP A 401 -14.71 3.62 9.05
N SER A 402 -14.57 4.88 9.46
CA SER A 402 -13.74 5.28 10.61
C SER A 402 -14.25 4.78 11.97
N THR A 403 -15.45 4.19 12.02
CA THR A 403 -16.03 3.57 13.21
C THR A 403 -15.88 2.04 13.20
N SER A 404 -15.10 1.52 12.25
CA SER A 404 -14.83 0.08 12.07
C SER A 404 -16.04 -0.72 11.61
N VAL A 405 -16.91 -0.11 10.82
CA VAL A 405 -18.08 -0.78 10.22
C VAL A 405 -17.81 -1.04 8.75
N LEU A 406 -18.00 -2.27 8.29
CA LEU A 406 -17.98 -2.62 6.87
C LEU A 406 -19.17 -1.95 6.18
N ILE A 407 -18.88 -1.06 5.23
CA ILE A 407 -19.91 -0.34 4.45
C ILE A 407 -20.36 -1.17 3.27
N GLU A 408 -19.38 -1.66 2.47
CA GLU A 408 -19.65 -2.38 1.23
C GLU A 408 -18.46 -3.21 0.78
N THR A 409 -18.71 -4.14 -0.12
CA THR A 409 -17.71 -4.92 -0.83
C THR A 409 -17.94 -4.80 -2.33
N ILE A 410 -16.85 -4.64 -3.09
CA ILE A 410 -16.89 -4.48 -4.55
C ILE A 410 -16.09 -5.62 -5.19
N PRO A 411 -16.71 -6.46 -6.05
CA PRO A 411 -15.99 -7.55 -6.73
C PRO A 411 -14.76 -7.07 -7.49
N GLN A 412 -13.68 -7.86 -7.41
CA GLN A 412 -12.40 -7.61 -8.04
C GLN A 412 -11.93 -8.85 -8.83
N SER A 413 -10.84 -8.75 -9.60
CA SER A 413 -10.19 -9.92 -10.20
C SER A 413 -9.66 -10.85 -9.11
N SER A 414 -9.56 -12.14 -9.40
CA SER A 414 -9.16 -13.17 -8.43
C SER A 414 -7.75 -12.96 -7.84
N GLY A 415 -6.89 -12.23 -8.54
CA GLY A 415 -5.55 -11.91 -8.06
C GLY A 415 -5.40 -10.52 -7.43
N SER A 416 -6.51 -9.77 -7.25
CA SER A 416 -6.44 -8.40 -6.68
C SER A 416 -6.17 -8.46 -5.17
N HIS A 417 -4.88 -8.37 -4.80
CA HIS A 417 -4.40 -8.46 -3.41
C HIS A 417 -3.75 -7.16 -2.91
N SER A 418 -3.64 -6.14 -3.76
CA SER A 418 -3.03 -4.86 -3.41
C SER A 418 -4.02 -3.70 -3.55
N VAL A 419 -3.89 -2.69 -2.69
CA VAL A 419 -4.72 -1.48 -2.67
C VAL A 419 -3.94 -0.29 -2.14
N ALA A 420 -4.01 0.86 -2.82
CA ALA A 420 -3.48 2.12 -2.31
C ALA A 420 -4.44 3.28 -2.60
N ALA A 421 -4.39 4.36 -1.80
CA ALA A 421 -5.28 5.49 -1.98
C ALA A 421 -4.56 6.84 -2.02
N ASP A 422 -4.99 7.70 -2.93
CA ASP A 422 -4.59 9.11 -2.99
C ASP A 422 -5.50 9.94 -2.07
N SER A 423 -4.99 10.27 -0.90
CA SER A 423 -5.75 10.99 0.13
C SER A 423 -6.08 12.45 -0.24
N LYS A 424 -5.36 13.05 -1.20
CA LYS A 424 -5.64 14.41 -1.69
C LYS A 424 -6.78 14.44 -2.71
N ARG A 425 -6.97 13.32 -3.43
CA ARG A 425 -7.97 13.20 -4.51
C ARG A 425 -9.11 12.26 -4.16
N ASN A 426 -8.98 11.53 -3.04
CA ASN A 426 -9.90 10.48 -2.59
C ASN A 426 -10.11 9.38 -3.65
N LEU A 427 -9.03 9.02 -4.32
CA LEU A 427 -9.01 7.96 -5.31
C LEU A 427 -8.37 6.70 -4.73
N VAL A 428 -8.96 5.56 -5.01
CA VAL A 428 -8.48 4.24 -4.58
C VAL A 428 -8.06 3.46 -5.81
N PHE A 429 -6.87 2.89 -5.77
CA PHE A 429 -6.24 2.17 -6.86
C PHE A 429 -6.15 0.70 -6.51
N VAL A 430 -6.67 -0.16 -7.38
CA VAL A 430 -6.67 -1.63 -7.18
C VAL A 430 -6.19 -2.29 -8.47
N PRO A 431 -5.03 -2.96 -8.45
CA PRO A 431 -4.58 -3.73 -9.59
C PRO A 431 -5.53 -4.90 -9.89
N GLN A 432 -5.83 -5.09 -11.16
CA GLN A 432 -6.66 -6.16 -11.68
C GLN A 432 -5.78 -7.10 -12.49
N SER A 433 -5.62 -8.34 -12.03
CA SER A 433 -4.84 -9.34 -12.74
C SER A 433 -5.39 -9.60 -14.14
N ALA A 434 -4.49 -9.81 -15.10
CA ALA A 434 -4.85 -10.46 -16.36
C ALA A 434 -5.44 -11.84 -16.06
N PRO A 435 -6.49 -12.27 -16.79
CA PRO A 435 -7.06 -13.59 -16.59
C PRO A 435 -6.03 -14.66 -16.87
N VAL A 436 -5.77 -15.51 -15.90
CA VAL A 436 -5.01 -16.74 -16.12
C VAL A 436 -5.92 -17.72 -16.84
N THR A 437 -5.44 -18.34 -17.90
CA THR A 437 -6.21 -19.29 -18.73
C THR A 437 -6.60 -20.57 -17.97
N VAL A 438 -6.25 -20.71 -16.71
CA VAL A 438 -6.59 -21.87 -15.89
C VAL A 438 -7.89 -21.56 -15.15
N VAL A 439 -8.99 -22.14 -15.64
CA VAL A 439 -10.27 -22.18 -14.95
C VAL A 439 -10.12 -23.03 -13.69
N ILE A 440 -9.74 -22.42 -12.57
CA ILE A 440 -9.83 -23.08 -11.29
C ILE A 440 -11.23 -22.77 -10.74
N GLY A 441 -12.08 -23.78 -10.71
CA GLY A 441 -13.33 -23.73 -9.95
C GLY A 441 -14.57 -23.17 -10.65
N GLY A 442 -14.63 -23.16 -11.98
CA GLY A 442 -15.90 -22.95 -12.70
C GLY A 442 -16.50 -21.53 -12.62
N ASP A 443 -15.78 -20.56 -12.10
CA ASP A 443 -16.21 -19.14 -12.12
C ASP A 443 -15.85 -18.50 -13.47
N THR A 444 -16.81 -18.41 -14.36
CA THR A 444 -16.66 -17.85 -15.71
C THR A 444 -16.74 -16.32 -15.75
N THR A 445 -16.95 -15.66 -14.61
CA THR A 445 -17.01 -14.21 -14.50
C THR A 445 -15.62 -13.62 -14.40
N ASN A 446 -15.08 -13.19 -15.53
CA ASN A 446 -13.82 -12.46 -15.59
C ASN A 446 -14.04 -11.00 -15.15
N VAL A 447 -14.16 -10.78 -13.84
CA VAL A 447 -14.40 -9.45 -13.26
C VAL A 447 -13.30 -8.47 -13.66
N GLY A 448 -12.04 -8.92 -13.66
CA GLY A 448 -10.91 -8.07 -14.05
C GLY A 448 -11.00 -7.61 -15.49
N ALA A 449 -11.37 -8.47 -16.43
CA ALA A 449 -11.58 -8.07 -17.83
C ALA A 449 -12.75 -7.07 -17.98
N GLY A 450 -13.80 -7.22 -17.18
CA GLY A 450 -14.92 -6.27 -17.16
C GLY A 450 -14.51 -4.89 -16.66
N ILE A 451 -13.69 -4.80 -15.58
CA ILE A 451 -13.16 -3.54 -15.07
C ILE A 451 -12.16 -2.94 -16.07
N CYS A 452 -11.23 -3.72 -16.59
CA CYS A 452 -10.17 -3.26 -17.47
C CYS A 452 -10.63 -2.95 -18.90
N GLY A 453 -11.73 -3.51 -19.35
CA GLY A 453 -12.11 -3.51 -20.76
C GLY A 453 -11.11 -4.27 -21.64
N SER A 454 -10.24 -5.09 -21.06
CA SER A 454 -9.20 -5.87 -21.72
C SER A 454 -8.83 -7.13 -20.93
N THR A 455 -8.09 -8.04 -21.57
CA THR A 455 -7.57 -9.26 -20.95
C THR A 455 -6.12 -9.10 -20.45
N ASN A 456 -5.53 -7.90 -20.54
CA ASN A 456 -4.14 -7.67 -20.17
C ASN A 456 -3.95 -7.29 -18.68
N GLY A 457 -5.04 -7.12 -17.95
CA GLY A 457 -5.01 -6.51 -16.63
C GLY A 457 -4.88 -4.99 -16.71
N CYS A 458 -5.05 -4.32 -15.57
CA CYS A 458 -5.02 -2.87 -15.47
C CYS A 458 -4.91 -2.45 -14.00
N VAL A 459 -4.89 -1.13 -13.75
CA VAL A 459 -5.18 -0.59 -12.42
C VAL A 459 -6.56 0.05 -12.45
N GLY A 460 -7.53 -0.55 -11.75
CA GLY A 460 -8.85 0.01 -11.53
C GLY A 460 -8.78 1.20 -10.58
N VAL A 461 -9.44 2.30 -10.91
CA VAL A 461 -9.49 3.50 -10.07
C VAL A 461 -10.91 3.69 -9.56
N PHE A 462 -11.06 3.74 -8.25
CA PHE A 462 -12.34 3.85 -7.57
C PHE A 462 -12.46 5.16 -6.80
N ILE A 463 -13.68 5.63 -6.63
CA ILE A 463 -14.01 6.80 -5.81
C ILE A 463 -15.23 6.48 -4.94
N HIS A 464 -15.14 6.84 -3.65
CA HIS A 464 -16.26 6.74 -2.73
C HIS A 464 -17.05 8.05 -2.67
N ASP A 465 -18.38 7.99 -2.80
CA ASP A 465 -19.24 9.19 -2.80
C ASP A 465 -19.61 9.63 -1.38
N VAL A 466 -18.73 10.42 -0.76
CA VAL A 466 -18.90 10.94 0.62
C VAL A 466 -20.11 11.87 0.80
N LYS A 467 -20.74 12.35 -0.28
CA LYS A 467 -21.93 13.23 -0.15
C LYS A 467 -23.14 12.46 0.35
N LYS A 468 -23.29 11.21 -0.05
CA LYS A 468 -24.41 10.36 0.40
C LYS A 468 -24.32 10.00 1.88
N ASP A 469 -23.12 9.91 2.45
CA ASP A 469 -22.92 9.59 3.86
C ASP A 469 -23.34 10.74 4.79
N ARG A 470 -23.12 11.98 4.39
CA ARG A 470 -23.59 13.16 5.18
C ARG A 470 -25.12 13.17 5.29
N ASP A 471 -25.81 12.88 4.21
CA ASP A 471 -27.26 12.83 4.19
C ASP A 471 -27.83 11.67 5.03
N TYR A 472 -27.05 10.59 5.24
CA TYR A 472 -27.47 9.46 6.09
C TYR A 472 -27.27 9.79 7.58
N HIS A 473 -26.15 10.42 7.94
CA HIS A 473 -25.86 10.80 9.33
C HIS A 473 -26.74 11.96 9.80
N ASP A 474 -27.05 12.93 8.95
CA ASP A 474 -27.96 14.05 9.30
C ASP A 474 -29.40 13.55 9.48
N ARG A 475 -29.87 12.61 8.67
CA ARG A 475 -31.22 12.01 8.83
C ARG A 475 -31.37 11.17 10.09
N ASN A 476 -30.28 10.63 10.64
CA ASN A 476 -30.32 9.86 11.89
C ASN A 476 -30.07 10.70 13.14
N ARG A 477 -29.71 11.98 13.01
CA ARG A 477 -29.65 12.93 14.14
C ARG A 477 -31.00 13.60 14.46
N ASP A 478 -31.91 13.60 13.48
CA ASP A 478 -33.24 14.19 13.62
C ASP A 478 -34.33 13.15 13.98
N ARG A 479 -33.92 11.94 14.36
CA ARG A 479 -34.77 10.89 14.92
C ARG A 479 -34.30 10.51 16.33
#